data_fb6248df071c2001b46ffe166b639b2e
#
_entry.id   fb6248df071c2001b46ffe166b639b2e
#
_cell.length_a   1.000
_cell.length_b   1.000
_cell.length_c   1.000
_cell.angle_alpha   90.00
_cell.angle_beta   90.00
_cell.angle_gamma   90.00
#
_symmetry.space_group_name_H-M   'P 1'
#
loop_
_entity.id
_entity.type
_entity.pdbx_description
1 polymer ?
#
loop_
_entity_poly.entity_id
_entity_poly.type
_entity_poly.pdbx_seq_one_letter_code
_entity_poly.pdbx_strand_id
1 'polypeptide(L)'
;MKVPPRLQPLLEDGLIDDVISQLMSGKEAQVYVVRSGGVLRCAKVYKEAGKRSFKQAVQYQEGRKVRNSRSARAMDKRSRYGQQEAEQAWLNAEVYALRRLGAAGVRVPATHGFVDGVLLMDMICEDEGYPAPRLNDVTLSAEDAREFHARMIGEIVKMLCAGIVHGDLSEFNVLLSHSGPVIIDLPQAVNAAGNNSAAAMLLRDVENMARYFGRFAPQLRRTEYGREIWSLYEKGQLRPDSRLTGKFEGILQSADVDEVLRIIAHAREEAEQELERRRAALED
;
A
#
# COMPACT_ATOMS: atom_id res chain seq x y z
N MET A 1 -12.96 -1.59 27.18
CA MET A 1 -13.66 -1.60 25.87
C MET A 1 -14.31 -2.97 25.70
N LYS A 2 -15.48 -3.08 25.01
CA LYS A 2 -16.03 -4.40 24.69
C LYS A 2 -15.14 -5.04 23.62
N VAL A 3 -14.63 -6.25 23.88
CA VAL A 3 -13.76 -6.96 22.94
C VAL A 3 -14.53 -7.26 21.65
N PRO A 4 -13.98 -6.91 20.47
CA PRO A 4 -14.58 -7.27 19.20
C PRO A 4 -14.71 -8.79 19.04
N PRO A 5 -15.85 -9.32 18.55
CA PRO A 5 -16.08 -10.77 18.47
C PRO A 5 -14.97 -11.53 17.73
N ARG A 6 -14.36 -10.92 16.71
CA ARG A 6 -13.27 -11.56 15.93
C ARG A 6 -11.91 -11.58 16.65
N LEU A 7 -11.72 -10.81 17.71
CA LEU A 7 -10.51 -10.85 18.53
C LEU A 7 -10.65 -11.81 19.71
N GLN A 8 -11.89 -12.25 20.03
CA GLN A 8 -12.14 -13.16 21.12
C GLN A 8 -11.38 -14.50 20.99
N PRO A 9 -11.36 -15.20 19.83
CA PRO A 9 -10.58 -16.42 19.66
C PRO A 9 -9.08 -16.21 19.91
N LEU A 10 -8.52 -15.08 19.48
CA LEU A 10 -7.09 -14.78 19.67
C LEU A 10 -6.73 -14.60 21.14
N LEU A 11 -7.66 -14.07 21.97
CA LEU A 11 -7.51 -13.99 23.43
C LEU A 11 -7.59 -15.39 24.06
N GLU A 12 -8.57 -16.19 23.66
CA GLU A 12 -8.79 -17.55 24.18
C GLU A 12 -7.61 -18.48 23.87
N ASP A 13 -7.01 -18.34 22.68
CA ASP A 13 -5.83 -19.09 22.23
C ASP A 13 -4.50 -18.51 22.77
N GLY A 14 -4.54 -17.39 23.51
CA GLY A 14 -3.35 -16.74 24.07
C GLY A 14 -2.42 -16.10 23.03
N LEU A 15 -2.93 -15.85 21.82
CA LEU A 15 -2.19 -15.13 20.76
C LEU A 15 -2.09 -13.63 21.03
N ILE A 16 -3.07 -13.08 21.74
CA ILE A 16 -3.06 -11.75 22.31
C ILE A 16 -3.42 -11.81 23.78
N ASP A 17 -2.82 -10.92 24.57
CA ASP A 17 -3.02 -10.86 26.02
C ASP A 17 -4.21 -9.95 26.37
N ASP A 18 -4.38 -8.85 25.61
CA ASP A 18 -5.42 -7.83 25.85
C ASP A 18 -5.69 -6.99 24.59
N VAL A 19 -6.89 -6.38 24.54
CA VAL A 19 -7.29 -5.41 23.52
C VAL A 19 -7.34 -4.01 24.16
N ILE A 20 -6.40 -3.16 23.80
CA ILE A 20 -6.18 -1.85 24.44
C ILE A 20 -7.18 -0.80 23.93
N SER A 21 -7.18 -0.57 22.60
CA SER A 21 -8.01 0.46 21.98
C SER A 21 -8.25 0.18 20.49
N GLN A 22 -9.26 0.83 19.93
CA GLN A 22 -9.42 0.88 18.48
C GLN A 22 -8.62 2.06 17.94
N LEU A 23 -7.69 1.78 17.03
CA LEU A 23 -6.85 2.78 16.40
C LEU A 23 -7.55 3.42 15.20
N MET A 24 -8.22 2.60 14.37
CA MET A 24 -8.87 3.07 13.15
C MET A 24 -10.04 2.16 12.72
N SER A 25 -11.04 2.76 12.05
CA SER A 25 -12.10 2.04 11.37
C SER A 25 -12.19 2.51 9.92
N GLY A 26 -11.65 1.71 8.99
CA GLY A 26 -11.70 1.96 7.55
C GLY A 26 -12.87 1.22 6.87
N LYS A 27 -12.94 1.35 5.54
CA LYS A 27 -13.95 0.65 4.71
C LYS A 27 -13.72 -0.86 4.68
N GLU A 28 -12.47 -1.30 4.65
CA GLU A 28 -12.07 -2.70 4.44
C GLU A 28 -11.72 -3.44 5.73
N ALA A 29 -11.21 -2.72 6.73
CA ALA A 29 -10.77 -3.28 8.00
C ALA A 29 -10.95 -2.32 9.16
N GLN A 30 -10.88 -2.88 10.37
CA GLN A 30 -10.71 -2.16 11.63
C GLN A 30 -9.34 -2.51 12.20
N VAL A 31 -8.63 -1.52 12.74
CA VAL A 31 -7.31 -1.71 13.35
C VAL A 31 -7.40 -1.45 14.84
N TYR A 32 -6.89 -2.39 15.62
CA TYR A 32 -6.86 -2.32 17.08
C TYR A 32 -5.44 -2.36 17.59
N VAL A 33 -5.18 -1.62 18.66
CA VAL A 33 -3.98 -1.81 19.47
C VAL A 33 -4.25 -2.97 20.43
N VAL A 34 -3.39 -3.96 20.41
CA VAL A 34 -3.45 -5.14 21.27
C VAL A 34 -2.12 -5.34 21.99
N ARG A 35 -2.14 -6.06 23.10
CA ARG A 35 -0.92 -6.59 23.73
C ARG A 35 -0.76 -8.04 23.30
N SER A 36 0.45 -8.44 22.93
CA SER A 36 0.77 -9.81 22.56
C SER A 36 2.19 -10.12 23.00
N GLY A 37 2.33 -11.07 23.93
CA GLY A 37 3.60 -11.40 24.58
C GLY A 37 4.22 -10.20 25.32
N GLY A 38 3.39 -9.37 25.95
CA GLY A 38 3.81 -8.17 26.66
C GLY A 38 4.13 -6.95 25.78
N VAL A 39 4.13 -7.08 24.44
CA VAL A 39 4.46 -6.01 23.47
C VAL A 39 3.20 -5.47 22.84
N LEU A 40 3.15 -4.14 22.59
CA LEU A 40 2.06 -3.52 21.83
C LEU A 40 2.19 -3.87 20.35
N ARG A 41 1.07 -4.28 19.76
CA ARG A 41 0.95 -4.67 18.35
C ARG A 41 -0.33 -4.13 17.75
N CYS A 42 -0.44 -4.16 16.42
CA CYS A 42 -1.67 -3.90 15.69
C CYS A 42 -2.35 -5.22 15.29
N ALA A 43 -3.66 -5.30 15.56
CA ALA A 43 -4.53 -6.34 15.02
C ALA A 43 -5.45 -5.71 13.95
N LYS A 44 -5.20 -6.02 12.66
CA LYS A 44 -6.02 -5.59 11.52
C LYS A 44 -7.09 -6.62 11.28
N VAL A 45 -8.32 -6.28 11.64
CA VAL A 45 -9.52 -7.13 11.52
C VAL A 45 -10.24 -6.80 10.23
N TYR A 46 -10.21 -7.68 9.25
CA TYR A 46 -10.86 -7.46 7.97
C TYR A 46 -12.38 -7.63 8.05
N LYS A 47 -13.11 -6.73 7.39
CA LYS A 47 -14.57 -6.83 7.27
C LYS A 47 -14.94 -7.89 6.24
N GLU A 48 -16.11 -8.51 6.40
CA GLU A 48 -16.63 -9.49 5.44
C GLU A 48 -16.83 -8.89 4.04
N ALA A 49 -16.65 -9.71 3.00
CA ALA A 49 -16.68 -9.30 1.60
C ALA A 49 -17.95 -8.54 1.20
N GLY A 50 -19.11 -8.90 1.77
CA GLY A 50 -20.40 -8.25 1.49
C GLY A 50 -20.49 -6.79 1.96
N LYS A 51 -19.55 -6.30 2.76
CA LYS A 51 -19.50 -4.93 3.29
C LYS A 51 -18.40 -4.07 2.66
N ARG A 52 -17.68 -4.61 1.66
CA ARG A 52 -16.58 -3.93 0.97
C ARG A 52 -16.99 -3.45 -0.42
N SER A 53 -16.42 -2.32 -0.85
CA SER A 53 -16.65 -1.79 -2.20
C SER A 53 -15.56 -2.28 -3.17
N PHE A 54 -15.87 -3.28 -4.00
CA PHE A 54 -14.95 -3.88 -4.97
C PHE A 54 -14.97 -3.18 -6.35
N LYS A 55 -14.99 -1.87 -6.43
CA LYS A 55 -15.11 -1.18 -7.72
C LYS A 55 -13.88 -1.29 -8.65
N GLN A 56 -12.70 -1.69 -8.15
CA GLN A 56 -11.45 -1.76 -8.96
C GLN A 56 -10.80 -3.14 -8.99
N ALA A 57 -11.52 -4.20 -8.64
CA ALA A 57 -10.97 -5.54 -8.44
C ALA A 57 -10.26 -6.17 -9.66
N VAL A 58 -10.61 -5.77 -10.89
CA VAL A 58 -10.14 -6.46 -12.12
C VAL A 58 -8.64 -6.21 -12.37
N GLN A 59 -8.16 -4.97 -12.28
CA GLN A 59 -6.75 -4.63 -12.54
C GLN A 59 -5.78 -5.22 -11.51
N TYR A 60 -6.24 -5.40 -10.26
CA TYR A 60 -5.43 -5.97 -9.17
C TYR A 60 -5.48 -7.50 -9.11
N GLN A 61 -6.39 -8.14 -9.83
CA GLN A 61 -6.48 -9.61 -9.89
C GLN A 61 -5.59 -10.22 -10.99
N GLU A 62 -5.18 -9.44 -11.98
CA GLU A 62 -4.30 -9.91 -13.04
C GLU A 62 -2.94 -10.35 -12.47
N GLY A 63 -2.48 -11.53 -12.86
CA GLY A 63 -1.21 -12.10 -12.39
C GLY A 63 -1.26 -12.80 -11.03
N ARG A 64 -2.38 -12.78 -10.30
CA ARG A 64 -2.55 -13.57 -9.07
C ARG A 64 -2.80 -15.03 -9.42
N LYS A 65 -1.83 -15.91 -9.11
CA LYS A 65 -1.97 -17.35 -9.33
C LYS A 65 -3.03 -17.94 -8.40
N VAL A 66 -4.16 -18.36 -8.95
CA VAL A 66 -5.14 -19.20 -8.25
C VAL A 66 -4.66 -20.66 -8.37
N ARG A 67 -4.47 -21.33 -7.23
CA ARG A 67 -3.90 -22.70 -7.15
C ARG A 67 -4.74 -23.77 -7.86
N ASN A 68 -6.00 -23.49 -8.20
CA ASN A 68 -6.92 -24.49 -8.75
C ASN A 68 -7.79 -23.88 -9.86
N SER A 69 -7.86 -24.54 -11.02
CA SER A 69 -8.69 -24.11 -12.15
C SER A 69 -10.21 -24.11 -11.84
N ARG A 70 -10.65 -24.85 -10.82
CA ARG A 70 -12.03 -24.85 -10.32
C ARG A 70 -12.34 -23.58 -9.54
N SER A 71 -11.43 -23.13 -8.68
CA SER A 71 -11.53 -21.86 -7.93
C SER A 71 -11.49 -20.67 -8.88
N ALA A 72 -10.62 -20.68 -9.89
CA ALA A 72 -10.57 -19.63 -10.91
C ALA A 72 -11.91 -19.47 -11.65
N ARG A 73 -12.52 -20.58 -12.10
CA ARG A 73 -13.85 -20.57 -12.75
C ARG A 73 -14.99 -20.16 -11.82
N ALA A 74 -14.90 -20.47 -10.52
CA ALA A 74 -15.89 -20.06 -9.52
C ALA A 74 -15.81 -18.58 -9.20
N MET A 75 -14.61 -18.00 -9.16
CA MET A 75 -14.36 -16.57 -9.01
C MET A 75 -14.95 -15.78 -10.18
N ASP A 76 -14.73 -16.26 -11.40
CA ASP A 76 -15.23 -15.66 -12.65
C ASP A 76 -16.77 -15.61 -12.69
N LYS A 77 -17.45 -16.64 -12.16
CA LYS A 77 -18.91 -16.73 -12.09
C LYS A 77 -19.53 -15.94 -10.93
N ARG A 78 -18.76 -15.23 -10.08
CA ARG A 78 -19.22 -14.48 -8.90
C ARG A 78 -20.16 -15.28 -7.98
N SER A 79 -20.01 -16.61 -7.92
CA SER A 79 -20.74 -17.44 -6.98
C SER A 79 -20.35 -17.11 -5.53
N ARG A 80 -21.18 -17.47 -4.53
CA ARG A 80 -20.81 -17.30 -3.11
C ARG A 80 -19.45 -17.94 -2.78
N TYR A 81 -19.21 -19.13 -3.29
CA TYR A 81 -17.92 -19.81 -3.16
C TYR A 81 -16.79 -19.02 -3.85
N GLY A 82 -17.02 -18.53 -5.07
CA GLY A 82 -16.04 -17.70 -5.79
C GLY A 82 -15.71 -16.38 -5.10
N GLN A 83 -16.69 -15.77 -4.43
CA GLN A 83 -16.48 -14.57 -3.62
C GLN A 83 -15.62 -14.86 -2.37
N GLN A 84 -15.85 -15.98 -1.67
CA GLN A 84 -15.05 -16.41 -0.53
C GLN A 84 -13.60 -16.73 -0.93
N GLU A 85 -13.40 -17.44 -2.04
CA GLU A 85 -12.06 -17.74 -2.59
C GLU A 85 -11.32 -16.46 -2.98
N ALA A 86 -12.00 -15.50 -3.62
CA ALA A 86 -11.43 -14.21 -3.98
C ALA A 86 -11.04 -13.39 -2.73
N GLU A 87 -11.87 -13.43 -1.69
CA GLU A 87 -11.59 -12.79 -0.41
C GLU A 87 -10.37 -13.40 0.27
N GLN A 88 -10.29 -14.71 0.34
CA GLN A 88 -9.15 -15.40 0.95
C GLN A 88 -7.86 -15.16 0.16
N ALA A 89 -7.93 -15.15 -1.16
CA ALA A 89 -6.79 -14.83 -2.02
C ALA A 89 -6.30 -13.38 -1.81
N TRP A 90 -7.23 -12.45 -1.61
CA TRP A 90 -6.94 -11.05 -1.34
C TRP A 90 -6.27 -10.84 0.03
N LEU A 91 -6.80 -11.46 1.08
CA LEU A 91 -6.22 -11.44 2.44
C LEU A 91 -4.81 -12.03 2.45
N ASN A 92 -4.65 -13.18 1.81
CA ASN A 92 -3.36 -13.84 1.70
C ASN A 92 -2.34 -13.02 0.89
N ALA A 93 -2.80 -12.21 -0.08
CA ALA A 93 -1.92 -11.36 -0.89
C ALA A 93 -1.25 -10.27 -0.05
N GLU A 94 -1.99 -9.61 0.86
CA GLU A 94 -1.40 -8.60 1.75
C GLU A 94 -0.38 -9.22 2.70
N VAL A 95 -0.71 -10.34 3.34
CA VAL A 95 0.21 -11.05 4.23
C VAL A 95 1.47 -11.51 3.49
N TYR A 96 1.30 -12.03 2.28
CA TYR A 96 2.42 -12.42 1.42
C TYR A 96 3.29 -11.23 1.05
N ALA A 97 2.69 -10.10 0.65
CA ALA A 97 3.41 -8.89 0.29
C ALA A 97 4.22 -8.36 1.48
N LEU A 98 3.61 -8.22 2.66
CA LEU A 98 4.29 -7.77 3.87
C LEU A 98 5.52 -8.64 4.21
N ARG A 99 5.35 -9.97 4.21
CA ARG A 99 6.45 -10.92 4.51
C ARG A 99 7.58 -10.81 3.49
N ARG A 100 7.23 -10.76 2.20
CA ARG A 100 8.21 -10.69 1.11
C ARG A 100 8.98 -9.37 1.13
N LEU A 101 8.28 -8.27 1.36
CA LEU A 101 8.87 -6.93 1.45
C LEU A 101 9.75 -6.79 2.70
N GLY A 102 9.29 -7.25 3.86
CA GLY A 102 10.10 -7.27 5.08
C GLY A 102 11.38 -8.08 4.91
N ALA A 103 11.31 -9.27 4.27
CA ALA A 103 12.49 -10.08 3.95
C ALA A 103 13.45 -9.39 2.95
N ALA A 104 12.94 -8.51 2.09
CA ALA A 104 13.75 -7.70 1.17
C ALA A 104 14.30 -6.40 1.80
N GLY A 105 14.06 -6.17 3.09
CA GLY A 105 14.52 -4.98 3.80
C GLY A 105 13.73 -3.70 3.46
N VAL A 106 12.51 -3.85 2.95
CA VAL A 106 11.57 -2.73 2.80
C VAL A 106 10.97 -2.40 4.16
N ARG A 107 10.83 -1.14 4.45
CA ARG A 107 10.22 -0.65 5.70
C ARG A 107 8.71 -0.82 5.67
N VAL A 108 8.25 -1.97 6.14
CA VAL A 108 6.85 -2.35 6.34
C VAL A 108 6.67 -2.95 7.74
N PRO A 109 5.46 -2.98 8.33
CA PRO A 109 5.23 -3.67 9.59
C PRO A 109 5.56 -5.17 9.48
N ALA A 110 6.31 -5.72 10.44
CA ALA A 110 6.52 -7.16 10.51
C ALA A 110 5.22 -7.87 10.89
N THR A 111 4.97 -9.04 10.29
CA THR A 111 3.77 -9.83 10.55
C THR A 111 4.05 -10.91 11.60
N HIS A 112 3.19 -11.03 12.61
CA HIS A 112 3.33 -12.00 13.70
C HIS A 112 2.32 -13.15 13.62
N GLY A 113 1.26 -13.01 12.84
CA GLY A 113 0.27 -14.06 12.62
C GLY A 113 -0.87 -13.59 11.72
N PHE A 114 -1.54 -14.56 11.12
CA PHE A 114 -2.79 -14.33 10.39
C PHE A 114 -3.75 -15.46 10.70
N VAL A 115 -4.80 -15.18 11.47
CA VAL A 115 -5.78 -16.15 11.97
C VAL A 115 -7.18 -15.58 11.82
N ASP A 116 -8.09 -16.34 11.23
CA ASP A 116 -9.52 -16.02 11.08
C ASP A 116 -9.84 -14.60 10.56
N GLY A 117 -9.03 -14.15 9.59
CA GLY A 117 -9.19 -12.81 9.01
C GLY A 117 -8.71 -11.69 9.93
N VAL A 118 -7.83 -12.00 10.88
CA VAL A 118 -7.10 -11.02 11.70
C VAL A 118 -5.61 -11.13 11.41
N LEU A 119 -5.02 -10.03 10.97
CA LEU A 119 -3.58 -9.89 10.78
C LEU A 119 -2.97 -9.21 12.01
N LEU A 120 -2.10 -9.95 12.71
CA LEU A 120 -1.29 -9.42 13.80
C LEU A 120 0.05 -8.94 13.25
N MET A 121 0.41 -7.68 13.50
CA MET A 121 1.61 -7.03 12.96
C MET A 121 2.18 -6.01 13.95
N ASP A 122 3.38 -5.51 13.66
CA ASP A 122 4.00 -4.47 14.48
C ASP A 122 3.11 -3.23 14.58
N MET A 123 3.08 -2.63 15.75
CA MET A 123 2.61 -1.27 15.92
C MET A 123 3.76 -0.32 15.60
N ILE A 124 3.59 0.47 14.56
CA ILE A 124 4.58 1.50 14.20
C ILE A 124 4.37 2.70 15.12
N CYS A 125 5.44 3.12 15.79
CA CYS A 125 5.41 4.18 16.79
C CYS A 125 6.33 5.34 16.40
N GLU A 126 6.02 6.50 16.95
CA GLU A 126 6.93 7.65 17.08
C GLU A 126 7.79 7.54 18.36
N ASP A 127 8.63 8.54 18.62
CA ASP A 127 9.65 8.51 19.70
C ASP A 127 9.09 8.21 21.10
N GLU A 128 7.90 8.71 21.40
CA GLU A 128 7.28 8.54 22.72
C GLU A 128 6.48 7.25 22.86
N GLY A 129 6.51 6.37 21.85
CA GLY A 129 5.79 5.10 21.82
C GLY A 129 4.30 5.23 21.49
N TYR A 130 3.84 6.41 21.10
CA TYR A 130 2.50 6.60 20.54
C TYR A 130 2.43 6.06 19.11
N PRO A 131 1.24 5.68 18.62
CA PRO A 131 1.06 5.28 17.23
C PRO A 131 1.57 6.35 16.28
N ALA A 132 2.43 5.98 15.34
CA ALA A 132 2.98 6.89 14.36
C ALA A 132 1.87 7.52 13.50
N PRO A 133 1.90 8.84 13.27
CA PRO A 133 0.93 9.51 12.42
C PRO A 133 1.08 9.08 10.97
N ARG A 134 0.01 9.24 10.19
CA ARG A 134 0.10 9.14 8.74
C ARG A 134 0.85 10.34 8.17
N LEU A 135 1.51 10.11 7.05
CA LEU A 135 2.22 11.18 6.36
C LEU A 135 1.28 12.35 6.00
N ASN A 136 0.01 12.06 5.69
CA ASN A 136 -1.01 13.08 5.44
C ASN A 136 -1.30 14.00 6.66
N ASP A 137 -1.07 13.51 7.86
CA ASP A 137 -1.44 14.19 9.11
C ASP A 137 -0.30 15.04 9.68
N VAL A 138 0.86 15.07 8.98
CA VAL A 138 2.05 15.82 9.40
C VAL A 138 2.35 17.00 8.49
N THR A 139 2.93 18.04 9.07
CA THR A 139 3.51 19.17 8.33
C THR A 139 5.02 19.03 8.36
N LEU A 140 5.67 19.10 7.20
CA LEU A 140 7.09 18.88 7.04
C LEU A 140 7.83 20.19 6.76
N SER A 141 9.09 20.27 7.17
CA SER A 141 10.02 21.25 6.60
C SER A 141 10.37 20.89 5.17
N ALA A 142 10.90 21.84 4.39
CA ALA A 142 11.37 21.55 3.03
C ALA A 142 12.57 20.57 3.04
N GLU A 143 13.35 20.54 4.12
CA GLU A 143 14.47 19.63 4.30
C GLU A 143 13.98 18.21 4.56
N ASP A 144 13.10 18.01 5.55
CA ASP A 144 12.49 16.72 5.87
C ASP A 144 11.74 16.13 4.66
N ALA A 145 11.02 17.00 3.92
CA ALA A 145 10.31 16.57 2.72
C ALA A 145 11.25 16.01 1.65
N ARG A 146 12.44 16.61 1.45
CA ARG A 146 13.44 16.08 0.52
C ARG A 146 14.02 14.77 1.03
N GLU A 147 14.35 14.71 2.31
CA GLU A 147 14.92 13.50 2.92
C GLU A 147 13.94 12.33 2.86
N PHE A 148 12.70 12.53 3.31
CA PHE A 148 11.69 11.47 3.32
C PHE A 148 11.26 11.06 1.92
N HIS A 149 11.21 11.99 0.96
CA HIS A 149 11.00 11.64 -0.44
C HIS A 149 12.12 10.72 -0.96
N ALA A 150 13.38 11.07 -0.71
CA ALA A 150 14.50 10.25 -1.14
C ALA A 150 14.46 8.84 -0.49
N ARG A 151 14.11 8.75 0.80
CA ARG A 151 13.92 7.47 1.49
C ARG A 151 12.79 6.67 0.87
N MET A 152 11.63 7.29 0.59
CA MET A 152 10.50 6.64 -0.06
C MET A 152 10.83 6.10 -1.44
N ILE A 153 11.59 6.86 -2.26
CA ILE A 153 12.08 6.37 -3.55
C ILE A 153 12.96 5.12 -3.36
N GLY A 154 13.83 5.12 -2.36
CA GLY A 154 14.63 3.94 -2.03
C GLY A 154 13.80 2.72 -1.62
N GLU A 155 12.73 2.92 -0.84
CA GLU A 155 11.80 1.82 -0.49
C GLU A 155 11.05 1.30 -1.72
N ILE A 156 10.58 2.16 -2.62
CA ILE A 156 9.94 1.77 -3.88
C ILE A 156 10.90 0.96 -4.77
N VAL A 157 12.16 1.33 -4.85
CA VAL A 157 13.19 0.56 -5.57
C VAL A 157 13.32 -0.85 -4.99
N LYS A 158 13.45 -0.98 -3.66
CA LYS A 158 13.52 -2.28 -2.99
C LYS A 158 12.26 -3.12 -3.24
N MET A 159 11.07 -2.50 -3.19
CA MET A 159 9.80 -3.17 -3.50
C MET A 159 9.81 -3.76 -4.91
N LEU A 160 10.22 -2.96 -5.90
CA LEU A 160 10.27 -3.42 -7.29
C LEU A 160 11.36 -4.48 -7.50
N CYS A 161 12.52 -4.39 -6.85
CA CYS A 161 13.53 -5.44 -6.82
C CYS A 161 13.00 -6.74 -6.20
N ALA A 162 12.11 -6.65 -5.21
CA ALA A 162 11.38 -7.79 -4.67
C ALA A 162 10.24 -8.28 -5.59
N GLY A 163 10.03 -7.65 -6.75
CA GLY A 163 8.99 -7.99 -7.73
C GLY A 163 7.59 -7.58 -7.31
N ILE A 164 7.44 -6.56 -6.47
CA ILE A 164 6.16 -6.07 -5.96
C ILE A 164 6.02 -4.57 -6.26
N VAL A 165 4.84 -4.19 -6.77
CA VAL A 165 4.37 -2.80 -6.87
C VAL A 165 3.22 -2.62 -5.90
N HIS A 166 3.17 -1.50 -5.17
CA HIS A 166 2.12 -1.22 -4.17
C HIS A 166 0.74 -1.12 -4.83
N GLY A 167 0.65 -0.34 -5.89
CA GLY A 167 -0.56 -0.15 -6.68
C GLY A 167 -1.55 0.88 -6.11
N ASP A 168 -1.32 1.39 -4.89
CA ASP A 168 -2.14 2.43 -4.25
C ASP A 168 -1.32 3.24 -3.22
N LEU A 169 -0.03 3.49 -3.52
CA LEU A 169 0.83 4.23 -2.61
C LEU A 169 0.45 5.72 -2.62
N SER A 170 0.17 6.23 -1.43
CA SER A 170 -0.20 7.62 -1.18
C SER A 170 0.20 8.04 0.23
N GLU A 171 0.08 9.33 0.53
CA GLU A 171 0.32 9.88 1.87
C GLU A 171 -0.53 9.27 2.98
N PHE A 172 -1.62 8.59 2.62
CA PHE A 172 -2.50 7.88 3.56
C PHE A 172 -1.98 6.48 3.91
N ASN A 173 -1.11 5.91 3.06
CA ASN A 173 -0.57 4.57 3.18
C ASN A 173 0.92 4.57 3.59
N VAL A 174 1.36 5.66 4.22
CA VAL A 174 2.69 5.81 4.82
C VAL A 174 2.53 6.36 6.24
N LEU A 175 3.16 5.70 7.21
CA LEU A 175 3.31 6.18 8.58
C LEU A 175 4.69 6.83 8.75
N LEU A 176 4.76 7.89 9.55
CA LEU A 176 6.03 8.54 9.88
C LEU A 176 6.47 8.12 11.28
N SER A 177 7.35 7.11 11.37
CA SER A 177 7.97 6.67 12.62
C SER A 177 9.17 7.55 12.96
N HIS A 178 9.69 7.43 14.20
CA HIS A 178 10.94 8.08 14.64
C HIS A 178 12.12 7.81 13.67
N SER A 179 12.17 6.66 13.04
CA SER A 179 13.24 6.29 12.11
C SER A 179 12.93 6.61 10.65
N GLY A 180 11.81 7.31 10.37
CA GLY A 180 11.38 7.71 9.03
C GLY A 180 10.13 6.98 8.50
N PRO A 181 9.81 7.14 7.22
CA PRO A 181 8.58 6.62 6.63
C PRO A 181 8.53 5.09 6.62
N VAL A 182 7.33 4.53 6.86
CA VAL A 182 7.00 3.10 6.85
C VAL A 182 5.77 2.88 5.99
N ILE A 183 5.86 2.01 4.99
CA ILE A 183 4.77 1.71 4.05
C ILE A 183 3.80 0.74 4.71
N ILE A 184 2.50 1.01 4.58
CA ILE A 184 1.41 0.20 5.10
C ILE A 184 0.36 -0.03 4.02
N ASP A 185 -0.58 -0.95 4.29
CA ASP A 185 -1.80 -1.18 3.50
C ASP A 185 -1.54 -1.71 2.07
N LEU A 186 -1.14 -2.97 1.97
CA LEU A 186 -0.69 -3.67 0.76
C LEU A 186 -1.75 -4.60 0.09
N PRO A 187 -3.07 -4.48 0.32
CA PRO A 187 -4.03 -5.42 -0.27
C PRO A 187 -4.12 -5.30 -1.79
N GLN A 188 -3.70 -4.17 -2.34
CA GLN A 188 -3.69 -3.88 -3.78
C GLN A 188 -2.33 -4.17 -4.44
N ALA A 189 -1.34 -4.64 -3.66
CA ALA A 189 -0.02 -4.96 -4.18
C ALA A 189 -0.08 -6.04 -5.27
N VAL A 190 0.67 -5.82 -6.35
CA VAL A 190 0.72 -6.70 -7.53
C VAL A 190 2.14 -7.21 -7.78
N ASN A 191 2.23 -8.35 -8.49
CA ASN A 191 3.50 -8.84 -8.99
C ASN A 191 3.91 -8.04 -10.23
N ALA A 192 5.09 -7.42 -10.19
CA ALA A 192 5.60 -6.55 -11.23
C ALA A 192 5.75 -7.24 -12.61
N ALA A 193 6.17 -8.51 -12.59
CA ALA A 193 6.38 -9.28 -13.84
C ALA A 193 5.11 -9.96 -14.36
N GLY A 194 4.08 -10.09 -13.52
CA GLY A 194 2.87 -10.85 -13.84
C GLY A 194 1.62 -9.99 -14.03
N ASN A 195 1.75 -8.66 -13.98
CA ASN A 195 0.62 -7.75 -14.16
C ASN A 195 0.96 -6.70 -15.23
N ASN A 196 0.15 -6.64 -16.28
CA ASN A 196 0.37 -5.73 -17.41
C ASN A 196 0.28 -4.25 -17.03
N SER A 197 -0.48 -3.94 -15.99
CA SER A 197 -0.63 -2.57 -15.48
C SER A 197 0.41 -2.17 -14.42
N ALA A 198 1.39 -3.04 -14.11
CA ALA A 198 2.36 -2.80 -13.03
C ALA A 198 3.21 -1.53 -13.27
N ALA A 199 3.61 -1.28 -14.53
CA ALA A 199 4.34 -0.08 -14.92
C ALA A 199 3.56 1.19 -14.55
N ALA A 200 2.31 1.23 -14.96
CA ALA A 200 1.42 2.34 -14.71
C ALA A 200 1.13 2.57 -13.22
N MET A 201 0.94 1.49 -12.49
CA MET A 201 0.76 1.54 -11.04
C MET A 201 1.99 2.11 -10.35
N LEU A 202 3.21 1.66 -10.73
CA LEU A 202 4.46 2.19 -10.21
C LEU A 202 4.61 3.69 -10.49
N LEU A 203 4.37 4.10 -11.75
CA LEU A 203 4.47 5.50 -12.14
C LEU A 203 3.52 6.38 -11.30
N ARG A 204 2.28 5.93 -11.11
CA ARG A 204 1.29 6.61 -10.27
C ARG A 204 1.72 6.67 -8.81
N ASP A 205 2.22 5.58 -8.26
CA ASP A 205 2.69 5.48 -6.87
C ASP A 205 3.82 6.49 -6.61
N VAL A 206 4.84 6.52 -7.50
CA VAL A 206 5.96 7.47 -7.41
C VAL A 206 5.49 8.91 -7.54
N GLU A 207 4.56 9.15 -8.45
CA GLU A 207 4.06 10.50 -8.66
C GLU A 207 3.19 11.01 -7.51
N ASN A 208 2.40 10.14 -6.88
CA ASN A 208 1.67 10.49 -5.66
C ASN A 208 2.64 10.98 -4.57
N MET A 209 3.78 10.31 -4.42
CA MET A 209 4.82 10.73 -3.48
C MET A 209 5.46 12.06 -3.89
N ALA A 210 5.82 12.23 -5.16
CA ALA A 210 6.39 13.49 -5.66
C ALA A 210 5.41 14.67 -5.50
N ARG A 211 4.13 14.45 -5.70
CA ARG A 211 3.06 15.45 -5.50
C ARG A 211 2.89 15.81 -4.04
N TYR A 212 2.83 14.83 -3.14
CA TYR A 212 2.69 15.08 -1.71
C TYR A 212 3.88 15.86 -1.17
N PHE A 213 5.10 15.35 -1.30
CA PHE A 213 6.31 16.01 -0.80
C PHE A 213 6.59 17.34 -1.51
N GLY A 214 6.14 17.47 -2.76
CA GLY A 214 6.21 18.71 -3.53
C GLY A 214 5.33 19.85 -3.02
N ARG A 215 4.46 19.63 -2.03
CA ARG A 215 3.78 20.70 -1.29
C ARG A 215 4.76 21.49 -0.44
N PHE A 216 5.78 20.82 0.10
CA PHE A 216 6.79 21.37 1.00
C PHE A 216 8.10 21.71 0.27
N ALA A 217 8.44 20.94 -0.78
CA ALA A 217 9.64 21.11 -1.61
C ALA A 217 9.28 21.04 -3.11
N PRO A 218 8.87 22.18 -3.75
CA PRO A 218 8.26 22.20 -5.08
C PRO A 218 9.09 21.56 -6.19
N GLN A 219 10.42 21.56 -6.08
CA GLN A 219 11.31 20.93 -7.06
C GLN A 219 11.08 19.42 -7.21
N LEU A 220 10.55 18.73 -6.18
CA LEU A 220 10.28 17.30 -6.23
C LEU A 220 9.20 16.91 -7.24
N ARG A 221 8.27 17.83 -7.57
CA ARG A 221 7.23 17.61 -8.58
C ARG A 221 7.77 17.45 -10.02
N ARG A 222 9.03 17.85 -10.26
CA ARG A 222 9.68 17.79 -11.57
C ARG A 222 10.56 16.55 -11.74
N THR A 223 10.59 15.66 -10.74
CA THR A 223 11.39 14.45 -10.79
C THR A 223 10.68 13.36 -11.59
N GLU A 224 11.44 12.56 -12.32
CA GLU A 224 10.94 11.49 -13.18
C GLU A 224 11.39 10.09 -12.66
N TYR A 225 11.54 9.95 -11.35
CA TYR A 225 11.99 8.69 -10.73
C TYR A 225 11.19 7.48 -11.18
N GLY A 226 9.87 7.61 -11.36
CA GLY A 226 9.03 6.47 -11.77
C GLY A 226 9.49 5.89 -13.12
N ARG A 227 9.74 6.75 -14.11
CA ARG A 227 10.21 6.34 -15.44
C ARG A 227 11.65 5.78 -15.39
N GLU A 228 12.53 6.43 -14.65
CA GLU A 228 13.91 5.99 -14.47
C GLU A 228 13.95 4.59 -13.82
N ILE A 229 13.22 4.36 -12.73
CA ILE A 229 13.13 3.09 -12.00
C ILE A 229 12.58 1.99 -12.92
N TRP A 230 11.46 2.26 -13.60
CA TRP A 230 10.85 1.25 -14.47
C TRP A 230 11.76 0.86 -15.64
N SER A 231 12.41 1.85 -16.29
CA SER A 231 13.36 1.59 -17.37
C SER A 231 14.55 0.73 -16.91
N LEU A 232 15.09 0.98 -15.71
CA LEU A 232 16.14 0.13 -15.14
C LEU A 232 15.64 -1.28 -14.84
N TYR A 233 14.40 -1.41 -14.38
CA TYR A 233 13.76 -2.70 -14.12
C TYR A 233 13.59 -3.52 -15.41
N GLU A 234 13.02 -2.93 -16.47
CA GLU A 234 12.84 -3.58 -17.77
C GLU A 234 14.16 -4.07 -18.37
N LYS A 235 15.24 -3.32 -18.16
CA LYS A 235 16.59 -3.69 -18.60
C LYS A 235 17.29 -4.71 -17.68
N GLY A 236 16.65 -5.13 -16.58
CA GLY A 236 17.27 -6.01 -15.58
C GLY A 236 18.46 -5.38 -14.84
N GLN A 237 18.56 -4.05 -14.84
CA GLN A 237 19.66 -3.28 -14.27
C GLN A 237 19.33 -2.69 -12.89
N LEU A 238 18.06 -2.67 -12.48
CA LEU A 238 17.65 -2.15 -11.20
C LEU A 238 18.22 -2.98 -10.04
N ARG A 239 18.81 -2.31 -9.07
CA ARG A 239 19.34 -2.90 -7.83
C ARG A 239 18.82 -2.11 -6.63
N PRO A 240 18.76 -2.70 -5.41
CA PRO A 240 18.31 -2.00 -4.20
C PRO A 240 19.12 -0.73 -3.87
N ASP A 241 20.38 -0.68 -4.29
CA ASP A 241 21.32 0.42 -4.10
C ASP A 241 21.53 1.26 -5.37
N SER A 242 20.68 1.12 -6.38
CA SER A 242 20.74 1.90 -7.63
C SER A 242 20.75 3.39 -7.33
N ARG A 243 21.73 4.10 -7.88
CA ARG A 243 21.80 5.57 -7.81
C ARG A 243 20.87 6.14 -8.86
N LEU A 244 19.85 6.84 -8.40
CA LEU A 244 18.85 7.49 -9.26
C LEU A 244 19.14 8.99 -9.37
N THR A 245 18.83 9.55 -10.53
CA THR A 245 19.04 10.97 -10.85
C THR A 245 17.77 11.80 -10.74
N GLY A 246 16.61 11.14 -10.79
CA GLY A 246 15.30 11.79 -10.90
C GLY A 246 15.07 12.42 -12.26
N LYS A 247 15.90 12.09 -13.27
CA LYS A 247 15.77 12.52 -14.67
C LYS A 247 15.62 11.31 -15.56
N PHE A 248 14.86 11.44 -16.60
CA PHE A 248 14.68 10.38 -17.59
C PHE A 248 14.71 10.97 -19.00
N GLU A 249 15.70 10.53 -19.78
CA GLU A 249 15.87 10.90 -21.19
C GLU A 249 15.72 9.61 -22.02
N GLY A 250 14.49 9.19 -22.26
CA GLY A 250 14.25 7.95 -22.99
C GLY A 250 12.77 7.71 -23.29
N ILE A 251 12.53 6.66 -24.08
CA ILE A 251 11.19 6.12 -24.34
C ILE A 251 11.08 4.83 -23.55
N LEU A 252 10.03 4.66 -22.74
CA LEU A 252 9.72 3.39 -22.10
C LEU A 252 9.30 2.39 -23.20
N GLN A 253 9.82 1.16 -23.13
CA GLN A 253 9.60 0.14 -24.19
C GLN A 253 8.20 -0.48 -24.15
N SER A 254 7.47 -0.35 -23.06
CA SER A 254 6.13 -0.88 -22.94
C SER A 254 5.14 0.00 -23.70
N ALA A 255 4.52 -0.56 -24.71
CA ALA A 255 3.55 0.12 -25.60
C ALA A 255 2.31 0.68 -24.86
N ASP A 256 2.02 0.17 -23.66
CA ASP A 256 0.88 0.56 -22.82
C ASP A 256 1.15 1.82 -21.97
N VAL A 257 2.40 2.24 -21.78
CA VAL A 257 2.73 3.31 -20.83
C VAL A 257 2.18 4.65 -21.26
N ASP A 258 2.22 4.99 -22.54
CA ASP A 258 1.69 6.27 -23.03
C ASP A 258 0.16 6.34 -22.98
N GLU A 259 -0.53 5.24 -23.22
CA GLU A 259 -1.98 5.14 -23.08
C GLU A 259 -2.39 5.22 -21.61
N VAL A 260 -1.67 4.55 -20.75
CA VAL A 260 -1.89 4.59 -19.31
C VAL A 260 -1.53 5.96 -18.70
N LEU A 261 -0.49 6.60 -19.18
CA LEU A 261 -0.19 7.99 -18.77
C LEU A 261 -1.28 8.97 -19.17
N ARG A 262 -1.94 8.76 -20.33
CA ARG A 262 -3.13 9.54 -20.73
C ARG A 262 -4.33 9.25 -19.82
N ILE A 263 -4.57 7.98 -19.46
CA ILE A 263 -5.62 7.58 -18.52
C ILE A 263 -5.36 8.19 -17.13
N ILE A 264 -4.11 8.18 -16.67
CA ILE A 264 -3.71 8.80 -15.40
C ILE A 264 -3.90 10.32 -15.46
N ALA A 265 -3.51 10.97 -16.56
CA ALA A 265 -3.68 12.41 -16.74
C ALA A 265 -5.16 12.80 -16.71
N HIS A 266 -6.01 12.06 -17.42
CA HIS A 266 -7.47 12.27 -17.44
C HIS A 266 -8.11 12.05 -16.06
N ALA A 267 -7.75 10.98 -15.37
CA ALA A 267 -8.23 10.72 -14.01
C ALA A 267 -7.78 11.78 -12.98
N ARG A 268 -6.67 12.48 -13.26
CA ARG A 268 -6.22 13.61 -12.44
C ARG A 268 -7.06 14.85 -12.66
N GLU A 269 -7.31 15.19 -13.91
CA GLU A 269 -8.15 16.33 -14.24
C GLU A 269 -9.55 16.17 -13.64
N GLU A 270 -10.10 14.96 -13.69
CA GLU A 270 -11.38 14.64 -13.04
C GLU A 270 -11.32 14.78 -11.52
N ALA A 271 -10.25 14.28 -10.87
CA ALA A 271 -10.10 14.37 -9.43
C ALA A 271 -9.85 15.81 -8.94
N GLU A 272 -9.09 16.60 -9.70
CA GLU A 272 -8.88 18.02 -9.41
C GLU A 272 -10.17 18.83 -9.57
N GLN A 273 -10.94 18.60 -10.63
CA GLN A 273 -12.25 19.22 -10.83
C GLN A 273 -13.26 18.84 -9.74
N GLU A 274 -13.26 17.58 -9.29
CA GLU A 274 -14.11 17.12 -8.19
C GLU A 274 -13.72 17.80 -6.86
N LEU A 275 -12.41 17.96 -6.62
CA LEU A 275 -11.90 18.65 -5.43
C LEU A 275 -12.25 20.14 -5.43
N GLU A 276 -12.15 20.79 -6.58
CA GLU A 276 -12.55 22.20 -6.75
C GLU A 276 -14.06 22.38 -6.55
N ARG A 277 -14.88 21.48 -7.12
CA ARG A 277 -16.34 21.49 -6.88
C ARG A 277 -16.70 21.32 -5.42
N ARG A 278 -16.00 20.45 -4.70
CA ARG A 278 -16.22 20.25 -3.26
C ARG A 278 -15.76 21.44 -2.43
N ARG A 279 -14.70 22.13 -2.84
CA ARG A 279 -14.26 23.37 -2.16
C ARG A 279 -15.25 24.50 -2.40
N ALA A 280 -15.70 24.69 -3.63
CA ALA A 280 -16.71 25.69 -3.95
C ALA A 280 -18.05 25.45 -3.20
N ALA A 281 -18.45 24.18 -3.03
CA ALA A 281 -19.66 23.82 -2.29
C ALA A 281 -19.54 23.94 -0.74
N LEU A 282 -18.35 24.20 -0.22
CA LEU A 282 -18.11 24.46 1.23
C LEU A 282 -17.94 25.94 1.53
N GLU A 283 -17.82 26.80 0.49
CA GLU A 283 -17.69 28.24 0.59
C GLU A 283 -19.05 28.97 0.38
N ASP A 284 -20.10 28.25 -0.08
CA ASP A 284 -21.50 28.67 -0.16
C ASP A 284 -22.30 28.19 1.10
#